data_202b9fc601ff34238a6eb6a8b76a3829
#
_entry.id   202b9fc601ff34238a6eb6a8b76a3829
#
_cell.length_a   1.000
_cell.length_b   1.000
_cell.length_c   1.000
_cell.angle_alpha   90.00
_cell.angle_beta   90.00
_cell.angle_gamma   90.00
#
_symmetry.space_group_name_H-M   'P 1'
#
loop_
_entity.id
_entity.type
_entity.pdbx_description
1 polymer ?
#
loop_
_entity_poly.entity_id
_entity_poly.type
_entity_poly.pdbx_seq_one_letter_code
_entity_poly.pdbx_strand_id
1 'polypeptide(L)'
;MFRPLYFYLLALAMALGISAQAQFAKSPHVKRDPRVDKLVDKQIELNKQALRARTTLEPGFRILVISTNKRDLAIDAKSRLLKIYPDQKSYLFYQSPNFKLQFGNFKTMKEAELMKKELILDFGENLIIIPAQVEVKGEKQEAENY
;
A
#
# COMPACT_ATOMS: atom_id res chain seq x y z
N MET A 1 44.65 -12.84 -56.69
CA MET A 1 44.31 -14.27 -56.75
C MET A 1 44.15 -14.89 -55.39
N PHE A 2 43.60 -14.16 -54.37
CA PHE A 2 43.49 -14.61 -52.97
C PHE A 2 42.08 -14.53 -52.37
N ARG A 3 41.03 -14.39 -53.23
CA ARG A 3 39.64 -14.21 -52.78
C ARG A 3 38.89 -15.48 -52.30
N PRO A 4 39.19 -16.71 -52.75
CA PRO A 4 38.44 -17.86 -52.28
C PRO A 4 38.81 -18.33 -50.85
N LEU A 5 40.08 -18.14 -50.43
CA LEU A 5 40.55 -18.57 -49.14
C LEU A 5 39.84 -17.88 -47.95
N TYR A 6 39.52 -16.63 -48.15
CA TYR A 6 38.83 -15.84 -47.13
C TYR A 6 37.37 -16.29 -46.87
N PHE A 7 36.70 -16.74 -47.96
CA PHE A 7 35.34 -17.30 -47.84
C PHE A 7 35.31 -18.62 -47.11
N TYR A 8 36.32 -19.46 -47.33
CA TYR A 8 36.44 -20.76 -46.61
C TYR A 8 36.78 -20.57 -45.15
N LEU A 9 37.61 -19.61 -44.80
CA LEU A 9 37.89 -19.23 -43.41
C LEU A 9 36.68 -18.68 -42.71
N LEU A 10 35.89 -17.85 -43.35
CA LEU A 10 34.66 -17.24 -42.80
C LEU A 10 33.56 -18.28 -42.65
N ALA A 11 33.44 -19.24 -43.59
CA ALA A 11 32.49 -20.34 -43.49
C ALA A 11 32.90 -21.34 -42.36
N LEU A 12 34.18 -21.57 -42.14
CA LEU A 12 34.70 -22.40 -41.07
C LEU A 12 34.48 -21.78 -39.69
N ALA A 13 34.65 -20.45 -39.58
CA ALA A 13 34.37 -19.72 -38.36
C ALA A 13 32.87 -19.72 -37.97
N MET A 14 31.99 -19.75 -39.00
CA MET A 14 30.54 -19.81 -38.79
C MET A 14 30.07 -21.24 -38.38
N ALA A 15 30.81 -22.29 -38.78
CA ALA A 15 30.50 -23.67 -38.41
C ALA A 15 30.94 -24.03 -36.97
N LEU A 16 31.86 -23.27 -36.37
CA LEU A 16 32.33 -23.43 -34.99
C LEU A 16 31.48 -22.61 -33.97
N GLY A 17 30.49 -21.86 -34.47
CA GLY A 17 29.60 -21.02 -33.67
C GLY A 17 28.48 -21.80 -33.02
N ILE A 18 28.61 -22.01 -31.73
CA ILE A 18 27.54 -21.92 -30.76
C ILE A 18 26.70 -23.21 -30.59
N SER A 19 27.25 -24.15 -29.85
CA SER A 19 26.42 -24.96 -28.94
C SER A 19 26.42 -24.37 -27.55
N ALA A 20 25.94 -23.15 -27.39
CA ALA A 20 25.55 -22.59 -26.10
C ALA A 20 24.17 -23.17 -25.75
N GLN A 21 24.17 -24.44 -25.35
CA GLN A 21 23.01 -25.02 -24.69
C GLN A 21 22.94 -24.39 -23.32
N ALA A 22 22.00 -23.43 -23.18
CA ALA A 22 21.56 -22.97 -21.88
C ALA A 22 21.04 -24.17 -21.10
N GLN A 23 21.88 -24.71 -20.24
CA GLN A 23 21.45 -25.68 -19.24
C GLN A 23 20.50 -24.92 -18.32
N PHE A 24 19.20 -25.03 -18.59
CA PHE A 24 18.18 -24.76 -17.59
C PHE A 24 18.50 -25.67 -16.40
N ALA A 25 19.14 -25.09 -15.40
CA ALA A 25 19.41 -25.75 -14.15
C ALA A 25 18.08 -26.28 -13.63
N LYS A 26 17.88 -27.57 -13.73
CA LYS A 26 16.75 -28.30 -13.16
C LYS A 26 16.72 -27.91 -11.69
N SER A 27 15.73 -27.14 -11.30
CA SER A 27 15.55 -26.70 -9.91
C SER A 27 15.70 -27.90 -8.99
N PRO A 28 16.55 -27.85 -7.97
CA PRO A 28 16.72 -28.97 -7.07
C PRO A 28 15.34 -29.35 -6.53
N HIS A 29 14.97 -30.61 -6.73
CA HIS A 29 13.71 -31.14 -6.21
C HIS A 29 13.88 -31.27 -4.69
N VAL A 30 13.62 -30.13 -4.00
CA VAL A 30 13.62 -30.12 -2.54
C VAL A 30 12.45 -30.98 -2.10
N LYS A 31 12.77 -32.15 -1.54
CA LYS A 31 11.77 -32.97 -0.83
C LYS A 31 11.23 -32.12 0.29
N ARG A 32 10.04 -31.52 0.08
CA ARG A 32 9.34 -30.80 1.13
C ARG A 32 8.92 -31.78 2.22
N ASP A 33 9.34 -31.50 3.44
CA ASP A 33 8.86 -32.21 4.60
C ASP A 33 7.35 -31.92 4.74
N PRO A 34 6.46 -32.92 4.82
CA PRO A 34 5.01 -32.70 4.97
C PRO A 34 4.64 -31.89 6.21
N ARG A 35 5.55 -31.72 7.17
CA ARG A 35 5.39 -30.82 8.33
C ARG A 35 5.46 -29.34 7.92
N VAL A 36 6.27 -29.02 6.90
CA VAL A 36 6.38 -27.65 6.38
C VAL A 36 5.09 -27.24 5.70
N ASP A 37 4.45 -28.12 4.95
CA ASP A 37 3.17 -27.81 4.29
C ASP A 37 2.08 -27.48 5.32
N LYS A 38 1.99 -28.23 6.42
CA LYS A 38 1.07 -27.92 7.53
C LYS A 38 1.34 -26.57 8.20
N LEU A 39 2.64 -26.20 8.33
CA LEU A 39 3.01 -24.88 8.89
C LEU A 39 2.65 -23.74 7.93
N VAL A 40 2.86 -23.94 6.64
CA VAL A 40 2.49 -22.98 5.59
C VAL A 40 0.98 -22.79 5.56
N ASP A 41 0.19 -23.86 5.59
CA ASP A 41 -1.26 -23.80 5.60
C ASP A 41 -1.78 -23.04 6.83
N LYS A 42 -1.22 -23.34 8.02
CA LYS A 42 -1.55 -22.62 9.25
C LYS A 42 -1.17 -21.15 9.18
N GLN A 43 -0.02 -20.83 8.59
CA GLN A 43 0.41 -19.45 8.39
C GLN A 43 -0.51 -18.70 7.42
N ILE A 44 -0.94 -19.36 6.34
CA ILE A 44 -1.91 -18.79 5.38
C ILE A 44 -3.23 -18.50 6.08
N GLU A 45 -3.72 -19.43 6.91
CA GLU A 45 -4.98 -19.25 7.65
C GLU A 45 -4.87 -18.10 8.66
N LEU A 46 -3.78 -18.02 9.42
CA LEU A 46 -3.51 -16.91 10.34
C LEU A 46 -3.41 -15.57 9.61
N ASN A 47 -2.77 -15.55 8.44
CA ASN A 47 -2.68 -14.35 7.62
C ASN A 47 -4.05 -13.94 7.06
N LYS A 48 -4.90 -14.89 6.65
CA LYS A 48 -6.28 -14.61 6.22
C LYS A 48 -7.12 -14.06 7.38
N GLN A 49 -6.99 -14.63 8.57
CA GLN A 49 -7.68 -14.13 9.76
C GLN A 49 -7.19 -12.73 10.13
N ALA A 50 -5.88 -12.49 10.09
CA ALA A 50 -5.29 -11.18 10.30
C ALA A 50 -5.72 -10.14 9.25
N LEU A 51 -5.89 -10.55 7.99
CA LEU A 51 -6.42 -9.69 6.92
C LEU A 51 -7.91 -9.37 7.14
N ARG A 52 -8.71 -10.34 7.57
CA ARG A 52 -10.13 -10.12 7.91
C ARG A 52 -10.29 -9.25 9.16
N ALA A 53 -9.37 -9.37 10.12
CA ALA A 53 -9.31 -8.50 11.30
C ALA A 53 -8.72 -7.11 10.97
N ARG A 54 -8.09 -6.95 9.81
CA ARG A 54 -7.55 -5.67 9.34
C ARG A 54 -8.63 -4.90 8.62
N THR A 55 -9.05 -3.83 9.28
CA THR A 55 -9.61 -2.63 8.67
C THR A 55 -10.54 -2.87 7.49
N THR A 56 -11.81 -3.07 7.77
CA THR A 56 -12.88 -2.99 6.76
C THR A 56 -13.00 -1.52 6.33
N LEU A 57 -13.06 -1.29 5.02
CA LEU A 57 -13.39 0.03 4.49
C LEU A 57 -14.91 0.17 4.45
N GLU A 58 -15.42 1.14 5.19
CA GLU A 58 -16.85 1.45 5.23
C GLU A 58 -17.10 2.89 4.77
N PRO A 59 -18.29 3.19 4.25
CA PRO A 59 -18.67 4.58 4.00
C PRO A 59 -18.68 5.36 5.30
N GLY A 60 -18.06 6.53 5.28
CA GLY A 60 -17.97 7.39 6.46
C GLY A 60 -17.54 8.80 6.08
N PHE A 61 -16.90 9.50 7.00
CA PHE A 61 -16.53 10.88 6.86
C PHE A 61 -15.09 11.15 7.25
N ARG A 62 -14.45 12.10 6.58
CA ARG A 62 -13.16 12.68 6.95
C ARG A 62 -13.24 14.19 6.97
N ILE A 63 -12.33 14.83 7.68
CA ILE A 63 -12.21 16.28 7.71
C ILE A 63 -11.09 16.70 6.78
N LEU A 64 -11.38 17.50 5.75
CA LEU A 64 -10.39 18.16 4.91
C LEU A 64 -9.84 19.35 5.70
N VAL A 65 -8.57 19.27 6.10
CA VAL A 65 -7.92 20.27 6.94
C VAL A 65 -7.31 21.38 6.12
N ILE A 66 -6.63 21.04 5.03
CA ILE A 66 -6.02 22.01 4.13
C ILE A 66 -6.05 21.49 2.68
N SER A 67 -6.24 22.42 1.75
CA SER A 67 -6.03 22.21 0.32
C SER A 67 -5.13 23.32 -0.19
N THR A 68 -3.91 22.99 -0.60
CA THR A 68 -2.90 23.96 -1.00
C THR A 68 -2.02 23.40 -2.13
N ASN A 69 -1.53 24.29 -3.00
CA ASN A 69 -0.56 23.93 -4.03
C ASN A 69 0.89 23.85 -3.50
N LYS A 70 1.13 24.29 -2.26
CA LYS A 70 2.44 24.28 -1.61
C LYS A 70 2.60 23.01 -0.77
N ARG A 71 3.53 22.13 -1.19
CA ARG A 71 3.81 20.85 -0.51
C ARG A 71 4.22 21.05 0.94
N ASP A 72 5.11 22.03 1.18
CA ASP A 72 5.68 22.25 2.52
C ASP A 72 4.61 22.60 3.55
N LEU A 73 3.66 23.49 3.18
CA LEU A 73 2.52 23.83 4.04
C LEU A 73 1.65 22.61 4.38
N ALA A 74 1.46 21.72 3.43
CA ALA A 74 0.68 20.51 3.65
C ALA A 74 1.41 19.50 4.58
N ILE A 75 2.73 19.40 4.46
CA ILE A 75 3.57 18.57 5.33
C ILE A 75 3.61 19.14 6.75
N ASP A 76 3.78 20.45 6.90
CA ASP A 76 3.78 21.13 8.20
C ASP A 76 2.44 20.96 8.92
N ALA A 77 1.32 21.15 8.20
CA ALA A 77 -0.01 20.91 8.73
C ALA A 77 -0.19 19.46 9.19
N LYS A 78 0.30 18.49 8.41
CA LYS A 78 0.27 17.07 8.78
C LYS A 78 1.09 16.81 10.04
N SER A 79 2.29 17.39 10.13
CA SER A 79 3.18 17.24 11.29
C SER A 79 2.55 17.80 12.57
N ARG A 80 1.86 18.97 12.47
CA ARG A 80 1.12 19.56 13.57
C ARG A 80 -0.03 18.66 14.02
N LEU A 81 -0.82 18.13 13.07
CA LEU A 81 -1.91 17.20 13.37
C LEU A 81 -1.42 15.97 14.14
N LEU A 82 -0.33 15.36 13.69
CA LEU A 82 0.23 14.16 14.33
C LEU A 82 0.78 14.43 15.73
N LYS A 83 1.23 15.66 16.01
CA LYS A 83 1.67 16.07 17.35
C LYS A 83 0.50 16.26 18.32
N ILE A 84 -0.60 16.85 17.85
CA ILE A 84 -1.77 17.16 18.69
C ILE A 84 -2.66 15.92 18.84
N TYR A 85 -2.85 15.15 17.75
CA TYR A 85 -3.75 13.98 17.69
C TYR A 85 -3.00 12.73 17.23
N PRO A 86 -2.10 12.16 18.04
CA PRO A 86 -1.25 11.02 17.65
C PRO A 86 -2.05 9.74 17.38
N ASP A 87 -3.19 9.57 18.02
CA ASP A 87 -4.07 8.40 17.90
C ASP A 87 -4.93 8.39 16.63
N GLN A 88 -5.00 9.54 15.95
CA GLN A 88 -5.82 9.70 14.75
C GLN A 88 -4.99 9.62 13.48
N LYS A 89 -5.57 9.02 12.44
CA LYS A 89 -4.92 8.92 11.15
C LYS A 89 -5.08 10.20 10.33
N SER A 90 -4.01 10.61 9.65
CA SER A 90 -4.02 11.70 8.69
C SER A 90 -3.51 11.24 7.33
N TYR A 91 -4.18 11.67 6.26
CA TYR A 91 -3.93 11.25 4.90
C TYR A 91 -3.59 12.47 4.03
N LEU A 92 -2.39 12.49 3.46
CA LEU A 92 -1.95 13.52 2.54
C LEU A 92 -2.00 12.97 1.11
N PHE A 93 -2.82 13.58 0.27
CA PHE A 93 -2.97 13.22 -1.15
C PHE A 93 -2.54 14.39 -2.04
N TYR A 94 -1.95 14.07 -3.17
CA TYR A 94 -1.78 15.02 -4.26
C TYR A 94 -2.89 14.81 -5.29
N GLN A 95 -3.71 15.82 -5.47
CA GLN A 95 -4.71 15.88 -6.52
C GLN A 95 -4.48 17.17 -7.30
N SER A 96 -3.86 17.03 -8.46
CA SER A 96 -3.40 18.18 -9.26
C SER A 96 -4.46 19.30 -9.36
N PRO A 97 -4.10 20.56 -9.10
CA PRO A 97 -2.78 21.05 -8.71
C PRO A 97 -2.51 21.09 -7.19
N ASN A 98 -3.40 20.55 -6.35
CA ASN A 98 -3.37 20.77 -4.90
C ASN A 98 -2.98 19.53 -4.10
N PHE A 99 -2.31 19.76 -2.98
CA PHE A 99 -2.15 18.83 -1.89
C PHE A 99 -3.35 18.96 -0.96
N LYS A 100 -4.00 17.83 -0.66
CA LYS A 100 -5.16 17.77 0.23
C LYS A 100 -4.79 16.92 1.45
N LEU A 101 -4.94 17.51 2.64
CA LEU A 101 -4.75 16.82 3.91
C LEU A 101 -6.11 16.48 4.50
N GLN A 102 -6.39 15.20 4.62
CA GLN A 102 -7.60 14.67 5.25
C GLN A 102 -7.25 14.09 6.62
N PHE A 103 -8.16 14.21 7.56
CA PHE A 103 -7.99 13.80 8.94
C PHE A 103 -9.16 12.97 9.45
N GLY A 104 -8.82 11.93 10.22
CA GLY A 104 -9.76 11.05 10.93
C GLY A 104 -10.42 10.00 10.04
N ASN A 105 -11.07 9.07 10.71
CA ASN A 105 -11.95 8.07 10.13
C ASN A 105 -13.22 8.04 10.99
N PHE A 106 -14.24 8.78 10.59
CA PHE A 106 -15.48 8.92 11.35
C PHE A 106 -16.58 8.12 10.67
N LYS A 107 -17.27 7.28 11.45
CA LYS A 107 -18.41 6.50 10.94
C LYS A 107 -19.62 7.38 10.71
N THR A 108 -19.82 8.38 11.57
CA THR A 108 -20.99 9.25 11.54
C THR A 108 -20.63 10.72 11.31
N MET A 109 -21.57 11.45 10.73
CA MET A 109 -21.43 12.91 10.56
C MET A 109 -21.27 13.62 11.90
N LYS A 110 -21.98 13.17 12.92
CA LYS A 110 -21.92 13.73 14.29
C LYS A 110 -20.52 13.66 14.89
N GLU A 111 -19.84 12.53 14.76
CA GLU A 111 -18.45 12.38 15.23
C GLU A 111 -17.51 13.34 14.50
N ALA A 112 -17.67 13.45 13.17
CA ALA A 112 -16.88 14.36 12.36
C ALA A 112 -17.12 15.84 12.75
N GLU A 113 -18.37 16.22 13.07
CA GLU A 113 -18.70 17.58 13.52
C GLU A 113 -18.10 17.91 14.89
N LEU A 114 -18.13 16.97 15.83
CA LEU A 114 -17.52 17.15 17.15
C LEU A 114 -16.00 17.38 17.01
N MET A 115 -15.33 16.52 16.27
CA MET A 115 -13.89 16.65 16.02
C MET A 115 -13.55 17.91 15.24
N LYS A 116 -14.39 18.31 14.28
CA LYS A 116 -14.21 19.56 13.55
C LYS A 116 -14.21 20.78 14.48
N LYS A 117 -15.09 20.81 15.49
CA LYS A 117 -15.15 21.91 16.48
C LYS A 117 -13.83 22.01 17.27
N GLU A 118 -13.24 20.89 17.62
CA GLU A 118 -11.93 20.87 18.29
C GLU A 118 -10.83 21.36 17.37
N LEU A 119 -10.80 20.86 16.12
CA LEU A 119 -9.79 21.24 15.12
C LEU A 119 -9.82 22.71 14.72
N ILE A 120 -10.98 23.37 14.78
CA ILE A 120 -11.12 24.82 14.47
C ILE A 120 -10.19 25.66 15.34
N LEU A 121 -9.98 25.28 16.59
CA LEU A 121 -9.11 26.00 17.53
C LEU A 121 -7.64 26.01 17.06
N ASP A 122 -7.19 24.93 16.41
CA ASP A 122 -5.80 24.74 16.01
C ASP A 122 -5.52 25.08 14.53
N PHE A 123 -6.52 24.85 13.65
CA PHE A 123 -6.37 24.94 12.19
C PHE A 123 -7.28 25.98 11.52
N GLY A 124 -8.14 26.66 12.30
CA GLY A 124 -9.05 27.68 11.79
C GLY A 124 -10.35 27.12 11.19
N GLU A 125 -11.21 28.02 10.72
CA GLU A 125 -12.59 27.70 10.34
C GLU A 125 -12.76 27.03 8.97
N ASN A 126 -11.72 26.99 8.14
CA ASN A 126 -11.78 26.49 6.76
C ASN A 126 -11.78 24.95 6.64
N LEU A 127 -12.30 24.27 7.64
CA LEU A 127 -12.39 22.82 7.69
C LEU A 127 -13.68 22.33 7.03
N ILE A 128 -13.58 21.32 6.16
CA ILE A 128 -14.72 20.77 5.43
C ILE A 128 -14.86 19.30 5.75
N ILE A 129 -16.05 18.84 6.12
CA ILE A 129 -16.34 17.42 6.27
C ILE A 129 -16.68 16.87 4.88
N ILE A 130 -16.00 15.79 4.49
CA ILE A 130 -16.18 15.15 3.20
C ILE A 130 -16.54 13.66 3.38
N PRO A 131 -17.44 13.11 2.54
CA PRO A 131 -17.68 11.68 2.50
C PRO A 131 -16.42 10.98 2.01
N ALA A 132 -16.05 9.87 2.66
CA ALA A 132 -14.87 9.09 2.33
C ALA A 132 -15.04 7.62 2.73
N GLN A 133 -14.27 6.73 2.09
CA GLN A 133 -14.10 5.37 2.62
C GLN A 133 -13.18 5.44 3.84
N VAL A 134 -13.71 5.09 5.00
CA VAL A 134 -12.99 5.14 6.27
C VAL A 134 -12.60 3.74 6.72
N GLU A 135 -11.45 3.67 7.35
CA GLU A 135 -10.95 2.45 7.94
C GLU A 135 -11.60 2.26 9.32
N VAL A 136 -12.44 1.24 9.42
CA VAL A 136 -13.03 0.85 10.70
C VAL A 136 -12.24 -0.34 11.24
N LYS A 137 -11.77 -0.24 12.48
CA LYS A 137 -11.28 -1.43 13.19
C LYS A 137 -12.47 -2.37 13.35
N GLY A 138 -12.39 -3.57 12.76
CA GLY A 138 -13.40 -4.59 12.97
C GLY A 138 -13.56 -4.81 14.48
N GLU A 139 -14.70 -4.45 15.03
CA GLU A 139 -15.10 -4.96 16.32
C GLU A 139 -15.08 -6.47 16.18
N LYS A 140 -14.33 -7.15 17.09
CA LYS A 140 -14.50 -8.57 17.28
C LYS A 140 -15.99 -8.77 17.54
N GLN A 141 -16.70 -9.30 16.57
CA GLN A 141 -17.96 -9.97 16.88
C GLN A 141 -17.56 -11.09 17.83
N GLU A 142 -17.68 -10.85 19.11
CA GLU A 142 -17.81 -11.92 20.08
C GLU A 142 -19.02 -12.70 19.59
N ALA A 143 -18.73 -13.83 18.94
CA ALA A 143 -19.74 -14.80 18.63
C ALA A 143 -20.34 -15.19 19.97
N GLU A 144 -21.53 -14.66 20.23
CA GLU A 144 -22.42 -15.04 21.30
C GLU A 144 -22.77 -16.51 21.04
N ASN A 145 -21.96 -17.39 21.62
CA ASN A 145 -22.30 -18.82 21.71
C ASN A 145 -23.41 -18.94 22.76
N TYR A 146 -24.62 -19.01 22.25
CA TYR A 146 -25.72 -19.67 22.95
C TYR A 146 -25.94 -21.05 22.36
#